data_420fa6e830af8f218c12a1fd8a61c7b9
#
_entry.id   420fa6e830af8f218c12a1fd8a61c7b9
#
_cell.length_a   1.000
_cell.length_b   1.000
_cell.length_c   1.000
_cell.angle_alpha   90.00
_cell.angle_beta   90.00
_cell.angle_gamma   90.00
#
_symmetry.space_group_name_H-M   'P 1'
#
loop_
_entity.id
_entity.type
_entity.pdbx_description
1 polymer ?
#
loop_
_entity_poly.entity_id
_entity_poly.type
_entity_poly.pdbx_seq_one_letter_code
_entity_poly.pdbx_strand_id
1 'polypeptide(L)'
;SIGKLGIEEKNKTRRGTLGLDLESLRTIRNYFKKINRLPTDVEIETLAQTWSEHCKHKIFSGKIDNIKEGIFKKYIKGATTKIIKKRKDKFCVSLFTDNAGGIEFNKDWLVCHKVETHNTPSALDPFGGSITGIVGVNRDCLGFGKGAKPIANTYAYYLAFADKDYKLFRQKNNQDPMLPANYIANGVISGVRVGGNCSGIPTPQGTIYFDDRFAGKPLVFCGTVGLIPRKIKGKLSHKKKANPGDSI
;
A
#
# COMPACT_ATOMS: atom_id res chain seq x y z
N SER A 1 24.51 13.73 -12.24
CA SER A 1 24.09 12.54 -11.50
C SER A 1 22.59 12.38 -11.59
N ILE A 2 22.12 11.25 -12.07
CA ILE A 2 20.70 10.91 -12.28
C ILE A 2 19.86 11.11 -10.99
N GLY A 3 20.45 10.93 -9.83
CA GLY A 3 19.76 11.10 -8.53
C GLY A 3 19.54 12.56 -8.07
N LYS A 4 20.09 13.54 -8.79
CA LYS A 4 19.91 14.97 -8.54
C LYS A 4 19.10 15.69 -9.63
N LEU A 5 18.51 14.95 -10.57
CA LEU A 5 17.68 15.52 -11.63
C LEU A 5 16.36 16.05 -11.03
N GLY A 6 16.43 17.19 -10.38
CA GLY A 6 15.27 17.93 -9.94
C GLY A 6 14.84 19.04 -10.88
N ILE A 7 15.68 19.41 -11.86
CA ILE A 7 15.41 20.59 -12.72
C ILE A 7 15.86 20.27 -14.15
N GLU A 8 14.97 20.31 -15.11
CA GLU A 8 15.31 20.44 -16.52
C GLU A 8 15.57 21.90 -16.82
N GLU A 9 16.83 22.26 -17.09
CA GLU A 9 17.22 23.67 -17.35
C GLU A 9 16.50 24.29 -18.55
N LYS A 10 16.17 23.52 -19.58
CA LYS A 10 15.48 24.03 -20.78
C LYS A 10 14.03 24.42 -20.57
N ASN A 11 13.29 23.76 -19.66
CA ASN A 11 11.85 23.99 -19.50
C ASN A 11 11.46 24.48 -18.10
N LYS A 12 12.42 24.69 -17.18
CA LYS A 12 12.20 25.06 -15.77
C LYS A 12 11.17 24.15 -15.05
N THR A 13 10.99 22.92 -15.51
CA THR A 13 10.08 21.95 -14.91
C THR A 13 10.83 21.17 -13.86
N ARG A 14 10.38 21.27 -12.61
CA ARG A 14 10.93 20.49 -11.49
C ARG A 14 10.36 19.08 -11.56
N ARG A 15 11.20 18.10 -11.83
CA ARG A 15 10.86 16.69 -11.63
C ARG A 15 11.17 16.31 -10.18
N GLY A 16 10.32 15.48 -9.57
CA GLY A 16 10.59 14.90 -8.25
C GLY A 16 11.83 14.02 -8.26
N THR A 17 12.40 13.79 -7.09
CA THR A 17 13.51 12.84 -6.93
C THR A 17 13.05 11.43 -7.23
N LEU A 18 13.81 10.70 -8.03
CA LEU A 18 13.63 9.25 -8.22
C LEU A 18 13.84 8.54 -6.88
N GLY A 19 12.89 7.72 -6.45
CA GLY A 19 12.96 6.93 -5.22
C GLY A 19 13.93 5.73 -5.30
N LEU A 20 15.08 5.91 -5.94
CA LEU A 20 16.11 4.88 -6.15
C LEU A 20 17.33 5.14 -5.27
N ASP A 21 17.82 4.08 -4.62
CA ASP A 21 19.11 4.11 -3.92
C ASP A 21 20.31 4.09 -4.90
N LEU A 22 21.50 4.37 -4.37
CA LEU A 22 22.70 4.46 -5.18
C LEU A 22 23.06 3.14 -5.86
N GLU A 23 22.80 2.00 -5.22
CA GLU A 23 23.07 0.67 -5.76
C GLU A 23 22.16 0.36 -6.96
N SER A 24 20.87 0.66 -6.83
CA SER A 24 19.91 0.57 -7.93
C SER A 24 20.31 1.44 -9.12
N LEU A 25 20.71 2.69 -8.89
CA LEU A 25 21.17 3.61 -9.93
C LEU A 25 22.45 3.09 -10.63
N ARG A 26 23.39 2.51 -9.88
CA ARG A 26 24.59 1.88 -10.44
C ARG A 26 24.24 0.67 -11.31
N THR A 27 23.32 -0.16 -10.85
CA THR A 27 22.83 -1.33 -11.58
C THR A 27 22.19 -0.93 -12.91
N ILE A 28 21.29 0.04 -12.90
CA ILE A 28 20.67 0.59 -14.11
C ILE A 28 21.73 1.13 -15.06
N ARG A 29 22.63 1.98 -14.56
CA ARG A 29 23.72 2.54 -15.37
C ARG A 29 24.57 1.44 -16.05
N ASN A 30 24.95 0.41 -15.30
CA ASN A 30 25.79 -0.67 -15.80
C ASN A 30 25.07 -1.50 -16.86
N TYR A 31 23.77 -1.75 -16.69
CA TYR A 31 22.96 -2.42 -17.69
C TYR A 31 22.90 -1.63 -18.99
N PHE A 32 22.58 -0.34 -18.94
CA PHE A 32 22.48 0.49 -20.15
C PHE A 32 23.84 0.71 -20.83
N LYS A 33 24.94 0.77 -20.06
CA LYS A 33 26.30 0.73 -20.64
C LYS A 33 26.58 -0.56 -21.41
N LYS A 34 26.16 -1.72 -20.88
CA LYS A 34 26.36 -3.02 -21.53
C LYS A 34 25.65 -3.12 -22.88
N ILE A 35 24.48 -2.51 -23.01
CA ILE A 35 23.71 -2.47 -24.26
C ILE A 35 24.00 -1.23 -25.11
N ASN A 36 25.05 -0.47 -24.76
CA ASN A 36 25.59 0.68 -25.49
C ASN A 36 24.54 1.76 -25.83
N ARG A 37 23.64 2.07 -24.89
CA ARG A 37 22.72 3.22 -25.01
C ARG A 37 22.40 3.82 -23.63
N LEU A 38 21.85 5.03 -23.64
CA LEU A 38 21.26 5.63 -22.45
C LEU A 38 19.82 5.15 -22.25
N PRO A 39 19.33 5.09 -20.99
CA PRO A 39 17.91 4.89 -20.74
C PRO A 39 17.11 6.11 -21.20
N THR A 40 15.87 5.87 -21.60
CA THR A 40 14.89 6.94 -21.78
C THR A 40 14.37 7.38 -20.40
N ASP A 41 13.73 8.54 -20.33
CA ASP A 41 13.06 9.01 -19.12
C ASP A 41 11.94 8.06 -18.67
N VAL A 42 11.16 7.54 -19.60
CA VAL A 42 10.11 6.55 -19.32
C VAL A 42 10.68 5.27 -18.71
N GLU A 43 11.79 4.76 -19.22
CA GLU A 43 12.46 3.57 -18.66
C GLU A 43 12.95 3.82 -17.25
N ILE A 44 13.53 4.99 -16.98
CA ILE A 44 14.00 5.36 -15.63
C ILE A 44 12.83 5.50 -14.66
N GLU A 45 11.75 6.17 -15.05
CA GLU A 45 10.56 6.33 -14.21
C GLU A 45 9.89 4.98 -13.94
N THR A 46 9.78 4.12 -14.93
CA THR A 46 9.23 2.76 -14.76
C THR A 46 10.06 1.93 -13.78
N LEU A 47 11.39 1.97 -13.90
CA LEU A 47 12.28 1.29 -12.97
C LEU A 47 12.20 1.89 -11.57
N ALA A 48 12.11 3.23 -11.46
CA ALA A 48 11.96 3.90 -10.18
C ALA A 48 10.65 3.49 -9.47
N GLN A 49 9.54 3.40 -10.19
CA GLN A 49 8.26 2.96 -9.65
C GLN A 49 8.31 1.49 -9.18
N THR A 50 8.85 0.59 -10.01
CA THR A 50 8.88 -0.84 -9.71
C THR A 50 9.89 -1.22 -8.62
N TRP A 51 10.97 -0.46 -8.46
CA TRP A 51 12.03 -0.71 -7.49
C TRP A 51 11.93 0.15 -6.22
N SER A 52 10.92 1.01 -6.13
CA SER A 52 10.66 1.83 -4.94
C SER A 52 10.16 0.98 -3.76
N GLU A 53 10.10 1.59 -2.58
CA GLU A 53 9.51 0.98 -1.37
C GLU A 53 7.97 0.90 -1.41
N HIS A 54 7.37 1.05 -2.60
CA HIS A 54 5.94 0.96 -2.82
C HIS A 54 5.50 -0.51 -2.93
N CYS A 55 4.53 -0.91 -2.13
CA CYS A 55 4.00 -2.29 -2.03
C CYS A 55 4.99 -3.36 -1.59
N LYS A 56 6.27 -3.07 -1.56
CA LYS A 56 7.34 -3.98 -1.11
C LYS A 56 8.41 -3.18 -0.37
N HIS A 57 8.50 -3.42 0.92
CA HIS A 57 9.45 -2.71 1.78
C HIS A 57 10.76 -3.50 1.92
N LYS A 58 11.84 -2.98 1.36
CA LYS A 58 13.18 -3.58 1.40
C LYS A 58 13.66 -3.79 2.84
N ILE A 59 13.37 -2.85 3.73
CA ILE A 59 13.76 -2.93 5.13
C ILE A 59 13.20 -4.18 5.84
N PHE A 60 11.98 -4.60 5.53
CA PHE A 60 11.40 -5.82 6.11
C PHE A 60 12.00 -7.11 5.56
N SER A 61 12.62 -7.05 4.38
CA SER A 61 13.30 -8.18 3.73
C SER A 61 14.81 -8.16 3.95
N GLY A 62 15.38 -7.00 4.32
CA GLY A 62 16.80 -6.80 4.52
C GLY A 62 17.31 -7.38 5.84
N LYS A 63 18.63 -7.57 5.90
CA LYS A 63 19.33 -7.94 7.14
C LYS A 63 19.27 -6.77 8.12
N ILE A 64 18.86 -7.02 9.36
CA ILE A 64 18.86 -6.06 10.46
C ILE A 64 19.57 -6.72 11.64
N ASP A 65 20.66 -6.14 12.10
CA ASP A 65 21.51 -6.68 13.16
C ASP A 65 21.83 -8.16 12.95
N ASN A 66 21.42 -9.02 13.85
CA ASN A 66 21.62 -10.47 13.79
C ASN A 66 20.52 -11.22 13.00
N ILE A 67 19.50 -10.52 12.50
CA ILE A 67 18.40 -11.11 11.72
C ILE A 67 18.82 -11.13 10.25
N LYS A 68 19.37 -12.25 9.79
CA LYS A 68 19.88 -12.40 8.42
C LYS A 68 18.78 -12.52 7.36
N GLU A 69 17.67 -13.17 7.69
CA GLU A 69 16.57 -13.45 6.78
C GLU A 69 15.51 -12.35 6.64
N GLY A 70 15.66 -11.26 7.39
CA GLY A 70 14.72 -10.13 7.44
C GLY A 70 13.52 -10.36 8.37
N ILE A 71 12.94 -9.25 8.84
CA ILE A 71 11.86 -9.24 9.84
C ILE A 71 10.60 -9.94 9.30
N PHE A 72 10.23 -9.68 8.07
CA PHE A 72 9.04 -10.28 7.46
C PHE A 72 9.12 -11.82 7.46
N LYS A 73 10.24 -12.36 6.96
CA LYS A 73 10.41 -13.81 6.85
C LYS A 73 10.50 -14.47 8.23
N LYS A 74 11.20 -13.85 9.17
CA LYS A 74 11.42 -14.41 10.50
C LYS A 74 10.16 -14.33 11.37
N TYR A 75 9.61 -13.15 11.55
CA TYR A 75 8.58 -12.90 12.56
C TYR A 75 7.15 -12.94 12.01
N ILE A 76 6.90 -12.51 10.76
CA ILE A 76 5.56 -12.48 10.19
C ILE A 76 5.25 -13.81 9.49
N LYS A 77 5.93 -14.08 8.38
CA LYS A 77 5.71 -15.33 7.61
C LYS A 77 6.12 -16.57 8.40
N GLY A 78 7.22 -16.50 9.15
CA GLY A 78 7.70 -17.59 9.98
C GLY A 78 6.75 -17.95 11.11
N ALA A 79 6.20 -16.97 11.82
CA ALA A 79 5.17 -17.18 12.85
C ALA A 79 3.91 -17.80 12.27
N THR A 80 3.39 -17.26 11.17
CA THR A 80 2.24 -17.78 10.45
C THR A 80 2.44 -19.24 10.06
N THR A 81 3.58 -19.56 9.45
CA THR A 81 3.92 -20.95 9.05
C THR A 81 3.94 -21.91 10.24
N LYS A 82 4.53 -21.49 11.38
CA LYS A 82 4.58 -22.29 12.61
C LYS A 82 3.19 -22.55 13.17
N ILE A 83 2.33 -21.50 13.20
CA ILE A 83 0.95 -21.61 13.70
C ILE A 83 0.15 -22.57 12.84
N ILE A 84 0.17 -22.43 11.51
CA ILE A 84 -0.55 -23.32 10.58
C ILE A 84 -0.08 -24.76 10.75
N LYS A 85 1.24 -24.98 10.84
CA LYS A 85 1.79 -26.33 11.06
C LYS A 85 1.33 -26.94 12.39
N LYS A 86 1.25 -26.12 13.46
CA LYS A 86 0.77 -26.57 14.78
C LYS A 86 -0.71 -26.90 14.79
N ARG A 87 -1.53 -26.05 14.13
CA ARG A 87 -3.00 -26.23 14.09
C ARG A 87 -3.45 -27.39 13.25
N LYS A 88 -2.67 -27.78 12.24
CA LYS A 88 -2.98 -28.87 11.28
C LYS A 88 -4.31 -28.65 10.51
N ASP A 89 -4.86 -27.46 10.55
CA ASP A 89 -6.08 -27.09 9.82
C ASP A 89 -5.74 -26.42 8.46
N LYS A 90 -6.72 -26.39 7.57
CA LYS A 90 -6.64 -25.77 6.26
C LYS A 90 -7.36 -24.42 6.22
N PHE A 91 -7.54 -23.79 7.37
CA PHE A 91 -8.28 -22.54 7.51
C PHE A 91 -7.78 -21.43 6.58
N CYS A 92 -6.45 -21.29 6.48
CA CYS A 92 -5.85 -20.30 5.60
C CYS A 92 -5.70 -20.86 4.17
N VAL A 93 -6.35 -20.26 3.19
CA VAL A 93 -6.34 -20.71 1.79
C VAL A 93 -5.43 -19.88 0.88
N SER A 94 -5.22 -18.61 1.20
CA SER A 94 -4.32 -17.72 0.46
C SER A 94 -3.63 -16.74 1.42
N LEU A 95 -2.30 -16.85 1.52
CA LEU A 95 -1.48 -16.02 2.40
C LEU A 95 -0.24 -15.53 1.66
N PHE A 96 0.03 -14.25 1.73
CA PHE A 96 1.23 -13.59 1.17
C PHE A 96 1.46 -13.79 -0.33
N THR A 97 0.45 -14.17 -1.09
CA THR A 97 0.59 -14.53 -2.52
C THR A 97 -0.40 -13.85 -3.45
N ASP A 98 -1.44 -13.22 -2.93
CA ASP A 98 -2.46 -12.50 -3.70
C ASP A 98 -2.61 -11.07 -3.14
N ASN A 99 -3.43 -10.25 -3.75
CA ASN A 99 -3.70 -8.88 -3.33
C ASN A 99 -4.37 -8.78 -1.95
N ALA A 100 -5.12 -9.83 -1.58
CA ALA A 100 -5.76 -9.96 -0.27
C ALA A 100 -5.45 -11.32 0.36
N GLY A 101 -5.51 -11.39 1.69
CA GLY A 101 -5.50 -12.66 2.41
C GLY A 101 -6.85 -13.36 2.34
N GLY A 102 -6.86 -14.70 2.30
CA GLY A 102 -8.07 -15.50 2.20
C GLY A 102 -8.12 -16.66 3.18
N ILE A 103 -9.27 -16.82 3.82
CA ILE A 103 -9.55 -17.89 4.78
C ILE A 103 -10.86 -18.62 4.44
N GLU A 104 -11.01 -19.84 4.94
CA GLU A 104 -12.28 -20.55 4.88
C GLU A 104 -13.31 -19.88 5.80
N PHE A 105 -14.49 -19.57 5.26
CA PHE A 105 -15.63 -19.12 6.06
C PHE A 105 -16.54 -20.29 6.42
N ASN A 106 -16.93 -21.06 5.41
CA ASN A 106 -17.68 -22.29 5.55
C ASN A 106 -17.39 -23.24 4.36
N LYS A 107 -18.18 -24.31 4.21
CA LYS A 107 -18.01 -25.28 3.13
C LYS A 107 -18.15 -24.68 1.71
N ASP A 108 -18.91 -23.59 1.55
CA ASP A 108 -19.27 -23.01 0.27
C ASP A 108 -18.53 -21.70 -0.03
N TRP A 109 -18.04 -20.99 1.01
CA TRP A 109 -17.52 -19.63 0.90
C TRP A 109 -16.13 -19.46 1.52
N LEU A 110 -15.37 -18.58 0.91
CA LEU A 110 -14.15 -17.99 1.45
C LEU A 110 -14.39 -16.53 1.80
N VAL A 111 -13.76 -16.06 2.87
CA VAL A 111 -13.62 -14.64 3.20
C VAL A 111 -12.24 -14.17 2.78
N CYS A 112 -12.16 -13.06 2.11
CA CYS A 112 -10.91 -12.34 1.93
C CYS A 112 -10.93 -11.01 2.68
N HIS A 113 -9.74 -10.56 3.08
CA HIS A 113 -9.57 -9.27 3.73
C HIS A 113 -8.32 -8.58 3.20
N LYS A 114 -8.48 -7.34 2.77
CA LYS A 114 -7.40 -6.43 2.41
C LYS A 114 -7.42 -5.24 3.34
N VAL A 115 -6.25 -4.88 3.82
CA VAL A 115 -6.03 -3.67 4.61
C VAL A 115 -4.89 -2.86 4.01
N GLU A 116 -4.97 -1.54 4.16
CA GLU A 116 -3.94 -0.61 3.73
C GLU A 116 -3.86 0.55 4.70
N THR A 117 -2.65 1.10 4.88
CA THR A 117 -2.47 2.38 5.57
C THR A 117 -1.93 3.39 4.57
N HIS A 118 -2.70 4.45 4.33
CA HIS A 118 -2.38 5.47 3.32
C HIS A 118 -1.94 6.78 4.00
N ASN A 119 -0.81 6.73 4.70
CA ASN A 119 -0.38 7.75 5.66
C ASN A 119 0.28 8.96 5.00
N THR A 120 1.41 8.75 4.32
CA THR A 120 2.16 9.83 3.67
C THR A 120 1.36 10.54 2.58
N PRO A 121 0.65 9.84 1.68
CA PRO A 121 -0.22 10.52 0.72
C PRO A 121 -1.28 11.39 1.39
N SER A 122 -1.90 10.94 2.47
CA SER A 122 -2.89 11.71 3.23
C SER A 122 -2.28 12.88 4.01
N ALA A 123 -0.99 12.83 4.32
CA ALA A 123 -0.28 13.97 4.91
C ALA A 123 -0.02 15.09 3.89
N LEU A 124 0.14 14.75 2.61
CA LEU A 124 0.45 15.68 1.52
C LEU A 124 -0.82 16.21 0.84
N ASP A 125 -1.76 15.34 0.57
CA ASP A 125 -3.09 15.63 0.05
C ASP A 125 -4.12 14.80 0.83
N PRO A 126 -4.70 15.35 1.89
CA PRO A 126 -5.57 14.58 2.79
C PRO A 126 -6.77 13.96 2.12
N PHE A 127 -7.40 14.67 1.17
CA PHE A 127 -8.55 14.16 0.43
C PHE A 127 -8.12 13.11 -0.60
N GLY A 128 -7.19 13.44 -1.50
CA GLY A 128 -6.73 12.54 -2.55
C GLY A 128 -6.02 11.30 -2.01
N GLY A 129 -5.20 11.48 -0.97
CA GLY A 129 -4.51 10.39 -0.30
C GLY A 129 -5.48 9.41 0.38
N SER A 130 -6.48 9.90 1.09
CA SER A 130 -7.41 9.04 1.83
C SER A 130 -8.45 8.35 0.92
N ILE A 131 -8.95 9.03 -0.11
CA ILE A 131 -9.83 8.40 -1.11
C ILE A 131 -9.10 7.26 -1.84
N THR A 132 -7.82 7.43 -2.16
CA THR A 132 -7.01 6.37 -2.75
C THR A 132 -6.86 5.19 -1.79
N GLY A 133 -6.76 5.43 -0.49
CA GLY A 133 -6.70 4.38 0.54
C GLY A 133 -7.92 3.46 0.49
N ILE A 134 -9.14 4.02 0.52
CA ILE A 134 -10.36 3.18 0.51
C ILE A 134 -10.60 2.52 -0.86
N VAL A 135 -10.35 3.23 -1.96
CA VAL A 135 -10.50 2.67 -3.30
C VAL A 135 -9.48 1.57 -3.56
N GLY A 136 -8.24 1.71 -3.04
CA GLY A 136 -7.18 0.70 -3.17
C GLY A 136 -7.55 -0.63 -2.52
N VAL A 137 -8.08 -0.62 -1.30
CA VAL A 137 -8.49 -1.87 -0.62
C VAL A 137 -9.69 -2.52 -1.27
N ASN A 138 -10.61 -1.73 -1.85
CA ASN A 138 -11.74 -2.26 -2.63
C ASN A 138 -11.27 -2.97 -3.89
N ARG A 139 -10.33 -2.37 -4.63
CA ARG A 139 -9.75 -2.98 -5.84
C ARG A 139 -9.00 -4.27 -5.54
N ASP A 140 -8.23 -4.31 -4.48
CA ASP A 140 -7.49 -5.50 -4.10
C ASP A 140 -8.42 -6.63 -3.63
N CYS A 141 -9.51 -6.30 -2.95
CA CYS A 141 -10.55 -7.26 -2.63
C CYS A 141 -11.21 -7.81 -3.90
N LEU A 142 -11.61 -6.93 -4.83
CA LEU A 142 -12.14 -7.34 -6.14
C LEU A 142 -11.15 -8.21 -6.93
N GLY A 143 -9.87 -7.90 -6.84
CA GLY A 143 -8.79 -8.65 -7.48
C GLY A 143 -8.43 -9.99 -6.81
N PHE A 144 -9.01 -10.32 -5.65
CA PHE A 144 -8.71 -11.57 -4.96
C PHE A 144 -9.21 -12.79 -5.73
N GLY A 145 -8.32 -13.71 -6.00
CA GLY A 145 -8.64 -14.95 -6.73
C GLY A 145 -9.28 -14.65 -8.09
N LYS A 146 -10.44 -15.21 -8.35
CA LYS A 146 -11.25 -15.01 -9.58
C LYS A 146 -12.30 -13.91 -9.41
N GLY A 147 -12.13 -13.02 -8.45
CA GLY A 147 -13.00 -11.89 -8.16
C GLY A 147 -13.88 -12.11 -6.93
N ALA A 148 -13.48 -11.54 -5.79
CA ALA A 148 -14.31 -11.53 -4.61
C ALA A 148 -15.30 -10.36 -4.65
N LYS A 149 -16.46 -10.53 -4.03
CA LYS A 149 -17.45 -9.48 -3.85
C LYS A 149 -17.18 -8.74 -2.54
N PRO A 150 -16.81 -7.46 -2.56
CA PRO A 150 -16.72 -6.66 -1.35
C PRO A 150 -18.09 -6.59 -0.64
N ILE A 151 -18.08 -6.79 0.68
CA ILE A 151 -19.30 -6.81 1.48
C ILE A 151 -19.28 -5.81 2.63
N ALA A 152 -18.11 -5.40 3.09
CA ALA A 152 -17.97 -4.40 4.15
C ALA A 152 -16.64 -3.67 4.03
N ASN A 153 -16.67 -2.35 4.31
CA ASN A 153 -15.48 -1.55 4.55
C ASN A 153 -15.32 -1.28 6.05
N THR A 154 -14.08 -1.05 6.46
CA THR A 154 -13.72 -0.57 7.80
C THR A 154 -12.70 0.55 7.67
N TYR A 155 -12.63 1.44 8.66
CA TYR A 155 -11.57 2.44 8.73
C TYR A 155 -11.12 2.69 10.18
N ALA A 156 -9.90 3.16 10.31
CA ALA A 156 -9.40 3.71 11.57
C ALA A 156 -8.47 4.89 11.25
N TYR A 157 -8.77 6.05 11.81
CA TYR A 157 -7.94 7.22 11.67
C TYR A 157 -7.25 7.54 12.98
N TYR A 158 -5.96 7.77 12.92
CA TYR A 158 -5.16 8.27 14.02
C TYR A 158 -4.63 9.64 13.59
N LEU A 159 -5.16 10.66 14.20
CA LEU A 159 -5.00 12.07 13.82
C LEU A 159 -4.42 12.89 14.97
N ALA A 160 -3.80 14.01 14.65
CA ALA A 160 -3.49 15.01 15.64
C ALA A 160 -4.76 15.78 16.06
N PHE A 161 -4.75 16.40 17.23
CA PHE A 161 -5.88 17.21 17.70
C PHE A 161 -6.07 18.41 16.78
N ALA A 162 -7.29 18.58 16.27
CA ALA A 162 -7.63 19.57 15.25
C ALA A 162 -7.58 21.04 15.75
N ASP A 163 -7.69 21.22 17.05
CA ASP A 163 -7.70 22.51 17.77
C ASP A 163 -6.31 22.97 18.23
N LYS A 164 -5.25 22.22 17.90
CA LYS A 164 -3.88 22.54 18.29
C LYS A 164 -3.02 22.93 17.10
N ASP A 165 -2.10 23.86 17.34
CA ASP A 165 -1.02 24.19 16.42
C ASP A 165 0.22 23.33 16.69
N TYR A 166 0.81 22.79 15.63
CA TYR A 166 1.97 21.92 15.71
C TYR A 166 3.18 22.47 14.97
N LYS A 167 4.36 22.21 15.56
CA LYS A 167 5.65 22.45 14.89
C LYS A 167 6.36 21.12 14.72
N LEU A 168 6.76 20.78 13.49
CA LEU A 168 7.51 19.56 13.26
C LEU A 168 8.95 19.64 13.79
N PHE A 169 9.43 18.54 14.32
CA PHE A 169 10.83 18.36 14.68
C PHE A 169 11.72 18.55 13.43
N ARG A 170 12.74 19.40 13.51
CA ARG A 170 13.65 19.80 12.41
C ARG A 170 13.08 20.76 11.36
N GLN A 171 12.00 21.46 11.64
CA GLN A 171 11.39 22.42 10.71
C GLN A 171 12.12 23.79 10.70
N LYS A 172 13.43 23.86 10.96
CA LYS A 172 14.14 25.16 11.08
C LYS A 172 14.17 25.99 9.80
N ASN A 173 14.16 25.36 8.63
CA ASN A 173 14.26 26.02 7.32
C ASN A 173 13.27 25.44 6.30
N ASN A 174 12.13 24.96 6.72
CA ASN A 174 11.16 24.35 5.82
C ASN A 174 10.37 25.45 5.09
N GLN A 175 10.52 25.55 3.79
CA GLN A 175 9.76 26.46 2.95
C GLN A 175 8.30 26.00 2.73
N ASP A 176 8.05 24.70 2.91
CA ASP A 176 6.73 24.10 2.77
C ASP A 176 6.23 23.71 4.18
N PRO A 177 5.37 24.52 4.81
CA PRO A 177 4.85 24.22 6.13
C PRO A 177 3.97 22.96 6.09
N MET A 178 3.96 22.23 7.20
CA MET A 178 3.03 21.13 7.43
C MET A 178 1.58 21.63 7.29
N LEU A 179 0.71 20.80 6.71
CA LEU A 179 -0.71 21.12 6.67
C LEU A 179 -1.30 21.15 8.10
N PRO A 180 -2.20 22.10 8.39
CA PRO A 180 -2.87 22.17 9.69
C PRO A 180 -3.60 20.89 10.04
N ALA A 181 -3.61 20.51 11.33
CA ALA A 181 -4.21 19.28 11.79
C ALA A 181 -5.72 19.17 11.46
N ASN A 182 -6.46 20.28 11.56
CA ASN A 182 -7.87 20.33 11.19
C ASN A 182 -8.08 20.11 9.67
N TYR A 183 -7.21 20.64 8.83
CA TYR A 183 -7.27 20.44 7.38
C TYR A 183 -7.02 18.98 7.03
N ILE A 184 -6.02 18.34 7.64
CA ILE A 184 -5.73 16.92 7.47
C ILE A 184 -6.94 16.08 7.91
N ALA A 185 -7.48 16.32 9.10
CA ALA A 185 -8.61 15.57 9.63
C ALA A 185 -9.84 15.65 8.71
N ASN A 186 -10.22 16.87 8.31
CA ASN A 186 -11.38 17.09 7.44
C ASN A 186 -11.19 16.45 6.04
N GLY A 187 -10.00 16.59 5.47
CA GLY A 187 -9.67 15.98 4.18
C GLY A 187 -9.70 14.45 4.22
N VAL A 188 -9.12 13.84 5.26
CA VAL A 188 -9.12 12.39 5.45
C VAL A 188 -10.54 11.83 5.57
N ILE A 189 -11.36 12.43 6.45
CA ILE A 189 -12.76 12.03 6.64
C ILE A 189 -13.55 12.17 5.33
N SER A 190 -13.41 13.30 4.65
CA SER A 190 -14.11 13.57 3.39
C SER A 190 -13.68 12.62 2.27
N GLY A 191 -12.40 12.34 2.13
CA GLY A 191 -11.88 11.43 1.10
C GLY A 191 -12.39 10.00 1.26
N VAL A 192 -12.30 9.44 2.47
CA VAL A 192 -12.82 8.09 2.72
C VAL A 192 -14.33 8.04 2.58
N ARG A 193 -15.06 9.07 3.05
CA ARG A 193 -16.51 9.16 2.86
C ARG A 193 -16.91 9.15 1.40
N VAL A 194 -16.28 9.96 0.57
CA VAL A 194 -16.59 10.05 -0.87
C VAL A 194 -16.24 8.74 -1.57
N GLY A 195 -15.04 8.19 -1.36
CA GLY A 195 -14.62 6.93 -1.96
C GLY A 195 -15.48 5.74 -1.51
N GLY A 196 -15.89 5.70 -0.26
CA GLY A 196 -16.82 4.70 0.27
C GLY A 196 -18.21 4.80 -0.36
N ASN A 197 -18.79 6.00 -0.41
CA ASN A 197 -20.12 6.23 -1.02
C ASN A 197 -20.15 5.85 -2.51
N CYS A 198 -19.13 6.23 -3.27
CA CYS A 198 -19.03 5.86 -4.69
C CYS A 198 -18.90 4.35 -4.92
N SER A 199 -18.39 3.62 -3.94
CA SER A 199 -18.24 2.16 -4.04
C SER A 199 -19.52 1.38 -3.73
N GLY A 200 -20.47 1.99 -3.01
CA GLY A 200 -21.70 1.31 -2.59
C GLY A 200 -21.48 0.17 -1.59
N ILE A 201 -20.31 0.11 -0.94
CA ILE A 201 -19.96 -0.93 0.03
C ILE A 201 -20.27 -0.38 1.43
N PRO A 202 -21.08 -1.08 2.25
CA PRO A 202 -21.42 -0.60 3.59
C PRO A 202 -20.18 -0.54 4.48
N THR A 203 -20.12 0.48 5.35
CA THR A 203 -19.06 0.67 6.33
C THR A 203 -19.61 0.50 7.75
N PRO A 204 -19.72 -0.73 8.26
CA PRO A 204 -20.36 -1.00 9.55
C PRO A 204 -19.52 -0.58 10.76
N GLN A 205 -18.22 -0.36 10.59
CA GLN A 205 -17.33 -0.02 11.67
C GLN A 205 -16.26 0.98 11.22
N GLY A 206 -16.02 1.97 12.08
CA GLY A 206 -14.91 2.90 11.97
C GLY A 206 -14.54 3.47 13.34
N THR A 207 -13.30 3.90 13.48
CA THR A 207 -12.79 4.55 14.69
C THR A 207 -11.95 5.75 14.34
N ILE A 208 -11.96 6.76 15.22
CA ILE A 208 -11.07 7.93 15.13
C ILE A 208 -10.36 8.07 16.47
N TYR A 209 -9.04 8.22 16.41
CA TYR A 209 -8.17 8.39 17.56
C TYR A 209 -7.36 9.67 17.42
N PHE A 210 -7.19 10.41 18.50
CA PHE A 210 -6.40 11.65 18.51
C PHE A 210 -5.20 11.50 19.43
N ASP A 211 -4.02 11.89 18.92
CA ASP A 211 -2.78 11.92 19.68
C ASP A 211 -1.79 12.87 18.98
N ASP A 212 -1.04 13.65 19.75
CA ASP A 212 -0.10 14.65 19.25
C ASP A 212 1.01 14.05 18.37
N ARG A 213 1.33 12.77 18.55
CA ARG A 213 2.32 12.03 17.76
C ARG A 213 1.95 11.87 16.28
N PHE A 214 0.70 12.06 15.91
CA PHE A 214 0.24 12.00 14.53
C PHE A 214 0.26 13.37 13.82
N ALA A 215 0.83 14.39 14.46
CA ALA A 215 1.02 15.70 13.83
C ALA A 215 1.85 15.58 12.55
N GLY A 216 1.32 16.13 11.45
CA GLY A 216 1.96 16.12 10.13
C GLY A 216 2.02 14.77 9.42
N LYS A 217 1.77 13.65 10.10
CA LYS A 217 1.69 12.33 9.46
C LYS A 217 0.62 11.48 10.12
N PRO A 218 -0.62 11.55 9.65
CA PRO A 218 -1.71 10.74 10.17
C PRO A 218 -1.48 9.26 9.88
N LEU A 219 -2.15 8.38 10.61
CA LEU A 219 -2.34 7.01 10.19
C LEU A 219 -3.76 6.87 9.66
N VAL A 220 -3.90 6.55 8.38
CA VAL A 220 -5.17 6.39 7.69
C VAL A 220 -5.30 4.93 7.28
N PHE A 221 -5.96 4.15 8.12
CA PHE A 221 -6.24 2.74 7.87
C PHE A 221 -7.56 2.59 7.14
N CYS A 222 -7.56 1.80 6.07
CA CYS A 222 -8.76 1.34 5.39
C CYS A 222 -8.71 -0.19 5.24
N GLY A 223 -9.87 -0.83 5.29
CA GLY A 223 -9.99 -2.25 5.11
C GLY A 223 -11.25 -2.62 4.33
N THR A 224 -11.18 -3.73 3.59
CA THR A 224 -12.31 -4.29 2.85
C THR A 224 -12.39 -5.78 3.10
N VAL A 225 -13.55 -6.23 3.52
CA VAL A 225 -13.90 -7.65 3.62
C VAL A 225 -14.68 -8.04 2.37
N GLY A 226 -14.34 -9.17 1.79
CA GLY A 226 -15.04 -9.72 0.63
C GLY A 226 -15.37 -11.20 0.79
N LEU A 227 -16.36 -11.64 0.03
CA LEU A 227 -16.76 -13.04 -0.08
C LEU A 227 -16.53 -13.54 -1.49
N ILE A 228 -16.09 -14.78 -1.60
CA ILE A 228 -15.97 -15.47 -2.88
C ILE A 228 -16.43 -16.94 -2.70
N PRO A 229 -17.22 -17.51 -3.64
CA PRO A 229 -17.53 -18.93 -3.58
C PRO A 229 -16.25 -19.76 -3.58
N ARG A 230 -16.18 -20.81 -2.79
CA ARG A 230 -14.99 -21.67 -2.72
C ARG A 230 -14.59 -22.27 -4.07
N LYS A 231 -15.59 -22.56 -4.91
CA LYS A 231 -15.41 -23.05 -6.28
C LYS A 231 -16.28 -22.25 -7.25
N ILE A 232 -15.73 -21.99 -8.42
CA ILE A 232 -16.44 -21.43 -9.57
C ILE A 232 -16.24 -22.39 -10.75
N LYS A 233 -17.34 -22.90 -11.31
CA LYS A 233 -17.31 -23.93 -12.37
C LYS A 233 -16.38 -25.11 -12.03
N GLY A 234 -16.51 -25.64 -10.80
CA GLY A 234 -15.72 -26.77 -10.30
C GLY A 234 -14.26 -26.49 -9.91
N LYS A 235 -13.72 -25.31 -10.26
CA LYS A 235 -12.33 -24.93 -9.98
C LYS A 235 -12.23 -24.04 -8.72
N LEU A 236 -11.15 -24.22 -7.95
CA LEU A 236 -10.89 -23.37 -6.77
C LEU A 236 -10.81 -21.89 -7.15
N SER A 237 -11.62 -21.07 -6.52
CA SER A 237 -11.78 -19.65 -6.86
C SER A 237 -10.60 -18.78 -6.45
N HIS A 238 -9.91 -19.11 -5.36
CA HIS A 238 -8.73 -18.38 -4.88
C HIS A 238 -7.47 -18.66 -5.73
N LYS A 239 -7.54 -19.62 -6.67
CA LYS A 239 -6.45 -19.89 -7.61
C LYS A 239 -6.75 -19.28 -8.95
N LYS A 240 -5.90 -18.35 -9.37
CA LYS A 240 -5.95 -17.70 -10.69
C LYS A 240 -4.64 -17.92 -11.42
N LYS A 241 -4.73 -18.03 -12.73
CA LYS A 241 -3.60 -18.09 -13.65
C LYS A 241 -4.09 -17.50 -14.96
N ALA A 242 -3.39 -16.50 -15.49
CA ALA A 242 -3.59 -16.02 -16.83
C ALA A 242 -3.01 -17.03 -17.83
N ASN A 243 -3.68 -17.25 -18.93
CA ASN A 243 -3.20 -18.07 -20.03
C ASN A 243 -3.09 -17.21 -21.30
N PRO A 244 -2.23 -17.57 -22.25
CA PRO A 244 -2.21 -16.91 -23.56
C PRO A 244 -3.60 -16.96 -24.20
N GLY A 245 -4.08 -15.80 -24.66
CA GLY A 245 -5.43 -15.64 -25.25
C GLY A 245 -6.53 -15.23 -24.29
N ASP A 246 -6.26 -15.13 -22.97
CA ASP A 246 -7.21 -14.51 -22.04
C ASP A 246 -7.33 -13.01 -22.34
N SER A 247 -8.56 -12.47 -22.25
CA SER A 247 -8.78 -11.02 -22.37
C SER A 247 -8.22 -10.28 -21.16
N ILE A 248 -7.68 -9.08 -21.39
CA ILE A 248 -7.14 -8.18 -20.39
C ILE A 248 -8.07 -6.98 -20.22
#